data_d4b83c4c137c6f40aaaba9a64d6ac4ae
#
_entry.id   d4b83c4c137c6f40aaaba9a64d6ac4ae
#
_cell.length_a   1.000
_cell.length_b   1.000
_cell.length_c   1.000
_cell.angle_alpha   90.00
_cell.angle_beta   90.00
_cell.angle_gamma   90.00
#
_symmetry.space_group_name_H-M   'P 1'
#
loop_
_entity.id
_entity.type
_entity.pdbx_description
1 polymer ?
#
loop_
_entity_poly.entity_id
_entity_poly.type
_entity_poly.pdbx_seq_one_letter_code
_entity_poly.pdbx_strand_id
1 'polypeptide(L)'
;MIEYVSLVDEKDNETGIMEKLAAHEQGLLHRAISVFIFNDKNELLLQRRAAGKYHSPLLWTNTCCSHPRPAEVLIDSAHRRLKEEMNMNCELSHQFSFIYKAEFENGLTEHELDHVFFGTTNQVPEPDPEEVAEWEYLSLDTIEKDVALLPEKYTAWFKLILPEIKRLITQ
;
A
#
# COMPACT_ATOMS: atom_id res chain seq x y z
N MET A 1 5.86 -18.96 6.16
CA MET A 1 4.58 -19.40 5.53
C MET A 1 4.56 -18.91 4.08
N ILE A 2 4.19 -19.76 3.12
CA ILE A 2 4.07 -19.37 1.71
C ILE A 2 2.78 -18.56 1.55
N GLU A 3 2.89 -17.37 0.95
CA GLU A 3 1.76 -16.49 0.67
C GLU A 3 1.34 -16.62 -0.79
N TYR A 4 0.03 -16.60 -1.04
CA TYR A 4 -0.55 -16.66 -2.36
C TYR A 4 -1.34 -15.40 -2.67
N VAL A 5 -1.36 -15.00 -3.94
CA VAL A 5 -2.11 -13.86 -4.47
C VAL A 5 -3.09 -14.30 -5.55
N SER A 6 -4.17 -13.55 -5.71
CA SER A 6 -5.10 -13.73 -6.82
C SER A 6 -4.57 -13.04 -8.07
N LEU A 7 -4.33 -13.80 -9.13
CA LEU A 7 -4.08 -13.25 -10.46
C LEU A 7 -5.41 -12.72 -11.02
N VAL A 8 -5.36 -11.57 -11.68
CA VAL A 8 -6.54 -10.92 -12.22
C VAL A 8 -6.31 -10.42 -13.65
N ASP A 9 -7.40 -10.19 -14.38
CA ASP A 9 -7.38 -9.41 -15.60
C ASP A 9 -7.55 -7.91 -15.31
N GLU A 10 -7.50 -7.07 -16.33
CA GLU A 10 -7.64 -5.61 -16.20
C GLU A 10 -9.04 -5.16 -15.72
N LYS A 11 -10.01 -6.08 -15.68
CA LYS A 11 -11.37 -5.86 -15.17
C LYS A 11 -11.56 -6.39 -13.76
N ASP A 12 -10.47 -6.81 -13.11
CA ASP A 12 -10.47 -7.40 -11.76
C ASP A 12 -11.17 -8.78 -11.68
N ASN A 13 -11.31 -9.49 -12.80
CA ASN A 13 -11.76 -10.86 -12.75
C ASN A 13 -10.58 -11.78 -12.38
N GLU A 14 -10.81 -12.65 -11.39
CA GLU A 14 -9.78 -13.63 -10.99
C GLU A 14 -9.53 -14.63 -12.14
N THR A 15 -8.26 -14.77 -12.51
CA THR A 15 -7.79 -15.67 -13.58
C THR A 15 -6.98 -16.85 -13.04
N GLY A 16 -6.61 -16.82 -11.79
CA GLY A 16 -5.83 -17.87 -11.13
C GLY A 16 -5.30 -17.45 -9.77
N ILE A 17 -4.52 -18.34 -9.18
CA ILE A 17 -3.85 -18.13 -7.91
C ILE A 17 -2.37 -18.50 -8.10
N MET A 18 -1.47 -17.70 -7.56
CA MET A 18 -0.03 -17.95 -7.64
C MET A 18 0.66 -17.61 -6.31
N GLU A 19 1.76 -18.27 -6.04
CA GLU A 19 2.64 -17.89 -4.94
C GLU A 19 3.16 -16.46 -5.17
N LYS A 20 3.16 -15.65 -4.11
CA LYS A 20 3.40 -14.20 -4.19
C LYS A 20 4.74 -13.85 -4.84
N LEU A 21 5.83 -14.52 -4.42
CA LEU A 21 7.15 -14.24 -4.97
C LEU A 21 7.21 -14.61 -6.46
N ALA A 22 6.64 -15.76 -6.86
CA ALA A 22 6.58 -16.18 -8.25
C ALA A 22 5.78 -15.20 -9.13
N ALA A 23 4.69 -14.64 -8.61
CA ALA A 23 3.92 -13.61 -9.33
C ALA A 23 4.76 -12.35 -9.59
N HIS A 24 5.58 -11.93 -8.61
CA HIS A 24 6.48 -10.79 -8.76
C HIS A 24 7.68 -11.10 -9.69
N GLU A 25 8.22 -12.29 -9.64
CA GLU A 25 9.30 -12.72 -10.56
C GLU A 25 8.85 -12.75 -12.02
N GLN A 26 7.59 -13.16 -12.26
CA GLN A 26 7.02 -13.25 -13.61
C GLN A 26 6.31 -11.95 -14.05
N GLY A 27 6.18 -10.97 -13.17
CA GLY A 27 5.52 -9.69 -13.46
C GLY A 27 4.04 -9.82 -13.82
N LEU A 28 3.35 -10.82 -13.24
CA LEU A 28 1.94 -11.08 -13.53
C LEU A 28 1.03 -10.11 -12.78
N LEU A 29 -0.04 -9.68 -13.46
CA LEU A 29 -1.06 -8.81 -12.86
C LEU A 29 -1.80 -9.55 -11.74
N HIS A 30 -1.73 -9.01 -10.55
CA HIS A 30 -2.36 -9.58 -9.36
C HIS A 30 -3.01 -8.51 -8.50
N ARG A 31 -3.94 -8.92 -7.65
CA ARG A 31 -4.74 -8.02 -6.82
C ARG A 31 -3.96 -7.56 -5.61
N ALA A 32 -4.04 -6.26 -5.32
CA ALA A 32 -3.41 -5.63 -4.17
C ALA A 32 -4.36 -4.68 -3.45
N ILE A 33 -3.98 -4.25 -2.28
CA ILE A 33 -4.68 -3.24 -1.48
C ILE A 33 -3.72 -2.18 -0.97
N SER A 34 -4.17 -0.95 -0.92
CA SER A 34 -3.48 0.18 -0.28
C SER A 34 -4.43 0.90 0.68
N VAL A 35 -3.97 1.12 1.90
CA VAL A 35 -4.71 1.82 2.95
C VAL A 35 -4.06 3.18 3.22
N PHE A 36 -4.89 4.21 3.29
CA PHE A 36 -4.52 5.59 3.60
C PHE A 36 -5.30 6.05 4.82
N ILE A 37 -4.62 6.25 5.94
CA ILE A 37 -5.22 6.71 7.19
C ILE A 37 -4.90 8.18 7.38
N PHE A 38 -5.95 8.97 7.63
CA PHE A 38 -5.84 10.38 7.96
C PHE A 38 -6.24 10.63 9.41
N ASN A 39 -5.66 11.64 10.03
CA ASN A 39 -6.11 12.14 11.33
C ASN A 39 -7.12 13.29 11.17
N ASP A 40 -7.60 13.85 12.27
CA ASP A 40 -8.55 14.98 12.30
C ASP A 40 -8.00 16.29 11.74
N LYS A 41 -6.67 16.37 11.52
CA LYS A 41 -6.00 17.50 10.86
C LYS A 41 -5.79 17.29 9.36
N ASN A 42 -6.36 16.22 8.79
CA ASN A 42 -6.13 15.78 7.42
C ASN A 42 -4.65 15.47 7.09
N GLU A 43 -3.87 15.07 8.09
CA GLU A 43 -2.53 14.57 7.87
C GLU A 43 -2.58 13.07 7.57
N LEU A 44 -1.82 12.65 6.56
CA LEU A 44 -1.69 11.25 6.16
C LEU A 44 -0.65 10.54 7.02
N LEU A 45 -1.02 9.37 7.52
CA LEU A 45 -0.09 8.47 8.18
C LEU A 45 0.76 7.74 7.16
N LEU A 46 2.04 8.05 7.14
CA LEU A 46 3.06 7.34 6.36
C LEU A 46 3.75 6.26 7.20
N GLN A 47 4.20 5.20 6.55
CA GLN A 47 5.13 4.24 7.12
C GLN A 47 6.45 4.23 6.35
N ARG A 48 7.55 3.97 7.05
CA ARG A 48 8.83 3.58 6.46
C ARG A 48 8.93 2.06 6.53
N ARG A 49 9.07 1.41 5.38
CA ARG A 49 9.13 -0.05 5.28
C ARG A 49 10.32 -0.61 6.05
N ALA A 50 10.14 -1.75 6.71
CA ALA A 50 11.23 -2.41 7.44
C ALA A 50 12.39 -2.80 6.51
N ALA A 51 13.59 -2.91 7.07
CA ALA A 51 14.80 -3.25 6.33
C ALA A 51 14.77 -4.66 5.71
N GLY A 52 13.99 -5.59 6.29
CA GLY A 52 13.86 -6.98 5.83
C GLY A 52 12.87 -7.20 4.68
N LYS A 53 12.25 -6.15 4.13
CA LYS A 53 11.29 -6.30 3.03
C LYS A 53 11.98 -6.75 1.74
N TYR A 54 11.32 -7.62 0.98
CA TYR A 54 11.86 -8.24 -0.25
C TYR A 54 12.06 -7.27 -1.42
N HIS A 55 11.36 -6.12 -1.41
CA HIS A 55 11.64 -4.98 -2.29
C HIS A 55 11.39 -3.66 -1.57
N SER A 56 11.96 -2.57 -2.08
CA SER A 56 11.78 -1.22 -1.56
C SER A 56 11.99 -1.10 -0.03
N PRO A 57 13.02 -1.77 0.56
CA PRO A 57 13.27 -1.65 2.00
C PRO A 57 13.62 -0.22 2.38
N LEU A 58 13.22 0.19 3.58
CA LEU A 58 13.50 1.51 4.15
C LEU A 58 12.94 2.71 3.36
N LEU A 59 12.07 2.48 2.38
CA LEU A 59 11.36 3.56 1.69
C LEU A 59 10.07 3.93 2.43
N TRP A 60 9.70 5.20 2.30
CA TRP A 60 8.44 5.74 2.80
C TRP A 60 7.29 5.45 1.82
N THR A 61 6.13 5.17 2.36
CA THR A 61 4.92 4.86 1.61
C THR A 61 3.66 5.25 2.40
N ASN A 62 2.48 4.99 1.83
CA ASN A 62 1.21 5.13 2.51
C ASN A 62 1.11 4.24 3.76
N THR A 63 0.02 4.31 4.49
CA THR A 63 -0.14 3.67 5.79
C THR A 63 0.10 2.16 5.77
N CYS A 64 -0.45 1.47 4.77
CA CYS A 64 -0.33 0.02 4.62
C CYS A 64 -0.54 -0.40 3.17
N CYS A 65 0.27 -1.31 2.66
CA CYS A 65 0.15 -1.93 1.34
C CYS A 65 0.33 -3.43 1.46
N SER A 66 -0.54 -4.20 0.85
CA SER A 66 -0.46 -5.65 0.90
C SER A 66 -1.31 -6.32 -0.19
N HIS A 67 -1.51 -7.61 -0.03
CA HIS A 67 -2.30 -8.43 -0.94
C HIS A 67 -3.43 -9.13 -0.18
N PRO A 68 -4.67 -9.15 -0.73
CA PRO A 68 -5.70 -10.04 -0.23
C PRO A 68 -5.25 -11.49 -0.37
N ARG A 69 -5.62 -12.33 0.58
CA ARG A 69 -5.50 -13.77 0.40
C ARG A 69 -6.50 -14.24 -0.65
N PRO A 70 -6.25 -15.34 -1.37
CA PRO A 70 -7.25 -15.92 -2.27
C PRO A 70 -8.59 -16.12 -1.57
N ALA A 71 -9.68 -15.71 -2.22
CA ALA A 71 -11.05 -15.72 -1.69
C ALA A 71 -11.34 -14.80 -0.47
N GLU A 72 -10.36 -14.02 -0.03
CA GLU A 72 -10.57 -13.02 1.03
C GLU A 72 -11.36 -11.82 0.51
N VAL A 73 -12.30 -11.32 1.28
CA VAL A 73 -13.02 -10.08 0.96
C VAL A 73 -12.06 -8.88 1.07
N LEU A 74 -12.07 -7.99 0.08
CA LEU A 74 -11.11 -6.88 -0.01
C LEU A 74 -11.06 -6.01 1.24
N ILE A 75 -12.21 -5.61 1.76
CA ILE A 75 -12.27 -4.76 2.96
C ILE A 75 -11.74 -5.49 4.20
N ASP A 76 -11.98 -6.79 4.31
CA ASP A 76 -11.46 -7.60 5.42
C ASP A 76 -9.94 -7.73 5.34
N SER A 77 -9.38 -7.86 4.14
CA SER A 77 -7.93 -7.85 3.93
C SER A 77 -7.30 -6.52 4.34
N ALA A 78 -7.95 -5.39 4.01
CA ALA A 78 -7.49 -4.07 4.39
C ALA A 78 -7.47 -3.89 5.92
N HIS A 79 -8.54 -4.28 6.61
CA HIS A 79 -8.60 -4.27 8.08
C HIS A 79 -7.56 -5.20 8.71
N ARG A 80 -7.43 -6.42 8.19
CA ARG A 80 -6.45 -7.39 8.68
C ARG A 80 -5.02 -6.83 8.58
N ARG A 81 -4.62 -6.32 7.43
CA ARG A 81 -3.26 -5.83 7.22
C ARG A 81 -2.99 -4.54 7.99
N LEU A 82 -3.94 -3.64 8.10
CA LEU A 82 -3.82 -2.44 8.96
C LEU A 82 -3.58 -2.83 10.43
N LYS A 83 -4.29 -3.87 10.89
CA LYS A 83 -4.10 -4.40 12.24
C LYS A 83 -2.74 -5.08 12.41
N GLU A 84 -2.32 -5.91 11.45
CA GLU A 84 -1.06 -6.64 11.50
C GLU A 84 0.16 -5.70 11.41
N GLU A 85 0.15 -4.73 10.51
CA GLU A 85 1.30 -3.84 10.30
C GLU A 85 1.38 -2.69 11.30
N MET A 86 0.25 -2.03 11.61
CA MET A 86 0.19 -0.78 12.35
C MET A 86 -0.49 -0.90 13.72
N ASN A 87 -1.07 -2.07 14.04
CA ASN A 87 -1.90 -2.32 15.21
C ASN A 87 -3.07 -1.32 15.35
N MET A 88 -3.64 -0.92 14.23
CA MET A 88 -4.73 0.03 14.15
C MET A 88 -6.02 -0.62 13.67
N ASN A 89 -7.14 -0.03 14.06
CA ASN A 89 -8.46 -0.42 13.59
C ASN A 89 -9.36 0.82 13.51
N CYS A 90 -9.93 1.07 12.35
CA CYS A 90 -10.92 2.12 12.13
C CYS A 90 -11.84 1.73 10.98
N GLU A 91 -12.91 2.47 10.78
CA GLU A 91 -13.74 2.29 9.59
C GLU A 91 -12.95 2.62 8.32
N LEU A 92 -13.05 1.76 7.32
CA LEU A 92 -12.40 1.93 6.02
C LEU A 92 -13.45 1.99 4.92
N SER A 93 -13.22 2.84 3.91
CA SER A 93 -14.07 2.96 2.72
C SER A 93 -13.24 2.80 1.46
N HIS A 94 -13.72 1.97 0.52
CA HIS A 94 -13.13 1.82 -0.80
C HIS A 94 -13.31 3.11 -1.61
N GLN A 95 -12.23 3.62 -2.20
CA GLN A 95 -12.26 4.86 -2.98
C GLN A 95 -12.22 4.59 -4.48
N PHE A 96 -11.23 3.86 -4.94
CA PHE A 96 -11.03 3.51 -6.35
C PHE A 96 -10.01 2.37 -6.46
N SER A 97 -9.81 1.89 -7.69
CA SER A 97 -8.71 1.00 -8.03
C SER A 97 -7.92 1.54 -9.22
N PHE A 98 -6.67 1.14 -9.33
CA PHE A 98 -5.80 1.49 -10.45
C PHE A 98 -4.81 0.37 -10.73
N ILE A 99 -4.28 0.34 -11.96
CA ILE A 99 -3.26 -0.63 -12.34
C ILE A 99 -1.94 0.12 -12.48
N TYR A 100 -0.88 -0.44 -11.91
CA TYR A 100 0.48 0.04 -12.12
C TYR A 100 1.46 -1.11 -12.31
N LYS A 101 2.61 -0.78 -12.90
CA LYS A 101 3.73 -1.69 -13.07
C LYS A 101 5.02 -1.00 -12.69
N ALA A 102 5.83 -1.63 -11.84
CA ALA A 102 7.14 -1.15 -11.43
C ALA A 102 8.15 -2.29 -11.42
N GLU A 103 9.28 -2.10 -12.09
CA GLU A 103 10.39 -3.04 -12.14
C GLU A 103 11.47 -2.62 -11.13
N PHE A 104 12.05 -3.58 -10.42
CA PHE A 104 13.09 -3.36 -9.42
C PHE A 104 14.42 -3.99 -9.86
N GLU A 105 15.53 -3.46 -9.34
CA GLU A 105 16.89 -3.91 -9.67
C GLU A 105 17.14 -5.39 -9.32
N ASN A 106 16.42 -5.96 -8.36
CA ASN A 106 16.52 -7.35 -7.93
C ASN A 106 15.77 -8.34 -8.84
N GLY A 107 15.25 -7.90 -9.98
CA GLY A 107 14.51 -8.73 -10.94
C GLY A 107 13.03 -8.95 -10.60
N LEU A 108 12.54 -8.36 -9.53
CA LEU A 108 11.12 -8.40 -9.18
C LEU A 108 10.35 -7.30 -9.92
N THR A 109 9.11 -7.60 -10.25
CA THR A 109 8.17 -6.64 -10.86
C THR A 109 6.89 -6.61 -10.06
N GLU A 110 6.49 -5.44 -9.59
CA GLU A 110 5.11 -5.20 -9.16
C GLU A 110 4.25 -4.89 -10.37
N HIS A 111 3.25 -5.72 -10.61
CA HIS A 111 2.20 -5.47 -11.59
C HIS A 111 0.87 -5.73 -10.89
N GLU A 112 0.25 -4.66 -10.41
CA GLU A 112 -0.84 -4.75 -9.45
C GLU A 112 -2.08 -4.00 -9.93
N LEU A 113 -3.25 -4.63 -9.73
CA LEU A 113 -4.53 -3.97 -9.66
C LEU A 113 -4.79 -3.66 -8.19
N ASP A 114 -4.55 -2.43 -7.81
CA ASP A 114 -4.52 -1.96 -6.41
C ASP A 114 -5.84 -1.29 -6.03
N HIS A 115 -6.49 -1.81 -4.99
CA HIS A 115 -7.70 -1.24 -4.41
C HIS A 115 -7.35 -0.32 -3.26
N VAL A 116 -7.76 0.94 -3.37
CA VAL A 116 -7.43 2.01 -2.42
C VAL A 116 -8.56 2.22 -1.41
N PHE A 117 -8.20 2.19 -0.14
CA PHE A 117 -9.10 2.41 1.00
C PHE A 117 -8.65 3.62 1.82
N PHE A 118 -9.62 4.44 2.24
CA PHE A 118 -9.40 5.53 3.19
C PHE A 118 -10.04 5.23 4.53
N GLY A 119 -9.39 5.69 5.59
CA GLY A 119 -9.93 5.71 6.94
C GLY A 119 -9.49 6.96 7.68
N THR A 120 -10.21 7.30 8.76
CA THR A 120 -9.89 8.44 9.62
C THR A 120 -9.85 7.99 11.06
N THR A 121 -8.75 8.29 11.76
CA THR A 121 -8.60 8.03 13.19
C THR A 121 -7.47 8.87 13.77
N ASN A 122 -7.56 9.16 15.07
CA ASN A 122 -6.47 9.77 15.85
C ASN A 122 -5.69 8.74 16.69
N GLN A 123 -5.84 7.46 16.40
CA GLN A 123 -5.04 6.43 17.08
C GLN A 123 -3.54 6.65 16.83
N VAL A 124 -2.75 6.39 17.84
CA VAL A 124 -1.30 6.32 17.73
C VAL A 124 -0.94 4.91 17.26
N PRO A 125 -0.20 4.75 16.15
CA PRO A 125 0.24 3.44 15.69
C PRO A 125 1.17 2.75 16.69
N GLU A 126 1.04 1.43 16.76
CA GLU A 126 1.99 0.55 17.45
C GLU A 126 2.46 -0.52 16.46
N PRO A 127 3.34 -0.14 15.50
CA PRO A 127 3.65 -0.99 14.36
C PRO A 127 4.45 -2.23 14.75
N ASP A 128 4.28 -3.29 13.94
CA ASP A 128 5.16 -4.44 13.96
C ASP A 128 6.53 -4.02 13.36
N PRO A 129 7.63 -4.12 14.13
CA PRO A 129 8.96 -3.73 13.65
C PRO A 129 9.50 -4.59 12.50
N GLU A 130 8.96 -5.79 12.28
CA GLU A 130 9.29 -6.63 11.13
C GLU A 130 8.66 -6.10 9.82
N GLU A 131 7.60 -5.32 9.93
CA GLU A 131 6.90 -4.71 8.80
C GLU A 131 7.25 -3.24 8.61
N VAL A 132 7.36 -2.48 9.70
CA VAL A 132 7.46 -1.00 9.71
C VAL A 132 8.62 -0.54 10.58
N ALA A 133 9.57 0.19 10.00
CA ALA A 133 10.72 0.76 10.72
C ALA A 133 10.35 2.06 11.45
N GLU A 134 9.56 2.92 10.81
CA GLU A 134 9.16 4.25 11.32
C GLU A 134 7.78 4.62 10.79
N TRP A 135 7.13 5.58 11.44
CA TRP A 135 5.87 6.15 10.96
C TRP A 135 5.79 7.65 11.31
N GLU A 136 5.02 8.39 10.53
CA GLU A 136 4.81 9.82 10.75
C GLU A 136 3.49 10.28 10.12
N TYR A 137 2.78 11.20 10.81
CA TYR A 137 1.65 11.93 10.22
C TYR A 137 2.17 13.22 9.58
N LEU A 138 1.86 13.44 8.30
CA LEU A 138 2.26 14.64 7.57
C LEU A 138 1.11 15.16 6.71
N SER A 139 1.05 16.49 6.54
CA SER A 139 0.11 17.07 5.58
C SER A 139 0.47 16.66 4.14
N LEU A 140 -0.54 16.54 3.27
CA LEU A 140 -0.31 16.20 1.86
C LEU A 140 0.58 17.23 1.16
N ASP A 141 0.49 18.51 1.51
CA ASP A 141 1.36 19.55 0.95
C ASP A 141 2.83 19.36 1.35
N THR A 142 3.09 18.95 2.58
CA THR A 142 4.45 18.62 3.05
C THR A 142 4.99 17.40 2.33
N ILE A 143 4.18 16.34 2.22
CA ILE A 143 4.55 15.11 1.50
C ILE A 143 4.87 15.41 0.03
N GLU A 144 4.03 16.17 -0.65
CA GLU A 144 4.22 16.52 -2.07
C GLU A 144 5.54 17.27 -2.30
N LYS A 145 5.88 18.21 -1.42
CA LYS A 145 7.16 18.93 -1.48
C LYS A 145 8.35 18.00 -1.24
N ASP A 146 8.26 17.11 -0.25
CA ASP A 146 9.33 16.17 0.06
C ASP A 146 9.53 15.14 -1.07
N VAL A 147 8.43 14.63 -1.66
CA VAL A 147 8.48 13.75 -2.84
C VAL A 147 9.13 14.45 -4.04
N ALA A 148 8.85 15.73 -4.25
CA ALA A 148 9.47 16.49 -5.33
C ALA A 148 10.97 16.71 -5.12
N LEU A 149 11.41 16.91 -3.88
CA LEU A 149 12.82 17.15 -3.53
C LEU A 149 13.64 15.87 -3.40
N LEU A 150 13.06 14.81 -2.86
CA LEU A 150 13.72 13.56 -2.49
C LEU A 150 12.88 12.35 -2.94
N PRO A 151 12.61 12.21 -4.25
CA PRO A 151 11.71 11.15 -4.77
C PRO A 151 12.22 9.74 -4.46
N GLU A 152 13.52 9.55 -4.28
CA GLU A 152 14.15 8.27 -3.94
C GLU A 152 13.81 7.77 -2.53
N LYS A 153 13.28 8.61 -1.65
CA LYS A 153 12.80 8.23 -0.31
C LYS A 153 11.50 7.46 -0.33
N TYR A 154 10.76 7.51 -1.45
CA TYR A 154 9.39 7.04 -1.55
C TYR A 154 9.25 5.87 -2.51
N THR A 155 8.31 4.97 -2.22
CA THR A 155 8.00 3.85 -3.09
C THR A 155 7.45 4.31 -4.43
N ALA A 156 7.65 3.49 -5.47
CA ALA A 156 7.18 3.82 -6.82
C ALA A 156 5.66 4.00 -6.88
N TRP A 157 4.88 3.10 -6.27
CA TRP A 157 3.41 3.16 -6.29
C TRP A 157 2.87 4.38 -5.53
N PHE A 158 3.47 4.75 -4.41
CA PHE A 158 3.05 5.93 -3.64
C PHE A 158 3.21 7.21 -4.45
N LYS A 159 4.34 7.38 -5.14
CA LYS A 159 4.58 8.53 -6.03
C LYS A 159 3.56 8.61 -7.18
N LEU A 160 3.17 7.47 -7.73
CA LEU A 160 2.18 7.40 -8.82
C LEU A 160 0.78 7.80 -8.35
N ILE A 161 0.37 7.42 -7.14
CA ILE A 161 -1.00 7.62 -6.65
C ILE A 161 -1.20 8.94 -5.92
N LEU A 162 -0.14 9.55 -5.39
CA LEU A 162 -0.22 10.75 -4.55
C LEU A 162 -1.04 11.91 -5.17
N PRO A 163 -0.92 12.23 -6.48
CA PRO A 163 -1.73 13.28 -7.10
C PRO A 163 -3.24 12.99 -7.02
N GLU A 164 -3.65 11.75 -7.20
CA GLU A 164 -5.05 11.33 -7.12
C GLU A 164 -5.58 11.40 -5.67
N ILE A 165 -4.77 10.95 -4.71
CA ILE A 165 -5.10 11.07 -3.29
C ILE A 165 -5.35 12.54 -2.92
N LYS A 166 -4.45 13.43 -3.33
CA LYS A 166 -4.61 14.87 -3.09
C LYS A 166 -5.88 15.43 -3.72
N ARG A 167 -6.17 15.05 -4.96
CA ARG A 167 -7.39 15.49 -5.66
C ARG A 167 -8.66 15.08 -4.91
N LEU A 168 -8.71 13.86 -4.36
CA LEU A 168 -9.88 13.36 -3.64
C LEU A 168 -10.08 14.02 -2.28
N ILE A 169 -9.01 14.33 -1.56
CA ILE A 169 -9.08 14.96 -0.23
C ILE A 169 -9.39 16.45 -0.32
N THR A 170 -9.04 17.12 -1.43
CA THR A 170 -9.29 18.58 -1.62
C THR A 170 -10.64 18.91 -2.26
N GLN A 171 -11.43 17.92 -2.63
CA GLN A 171 -12.83 18.06 -3.07
C GLN A 171 -13.77 18.13 -1.87
#